data_21ee3b947baca937831e718dde593f2b
#
_entry.id   21ee3b947baca937831e718dde593f2b
#
_cell.length_a   1.000
_cell.length_b   1.000
_cell.length_c   1.000
_cell.angle_alpha   90.00
_cell.angle_beta   90.00
_cell.angle_gamma   90.00
#
_symmetry.space_group_name_H-M   'P 1'
#
loop_
_entity.id
_entity.type
_entity.pdbx_description
1 polymer ?
#
loop_
_entity_poly.entity_id
_entity_poly.type
_entity_poly.pdbx_seq_one_letter_code
_entity_poly.pdbx_strand_id
1 'polypeptide(L)'
;VLPKLEKLVTGLDSDNKPVIGKQPGANKTFGLYNNDPIMSYPKGRNPLLPNQGLGVILKPNSLIRHYTTNAAGLIELNQKLPAGEYYFQESNAGENFALDTTHYYFRVADTNNDSVVAVDLYQKDANGNKVVLGEILNRLNPPKIGTTATDAEDGDKQLSLEKEVTVHDEVAYENLFTDRQYT
;
A
#
# COMPACT_ATOMS: atom_id res chain seq x y z
N VAL A 1 -7.65 -22.90 -2.44
CA VAL A 1 -7.61 -21.62 -3.14
C VAL A 1 -6.87 -20.64 -2.27
N LEU A 2 -5.92 -19.96 -2.85
CA LEU A 2 -5.05 -19.01 -2.15
C LEU A 2 -5.64 -17.59 -2.24
N PRO A 3 -5.36 -16.70 -1.27
CA PRO A 3 -5.86 -15.35 -1.32
C PRO A 3 -5.34 -14.63 -2.58
N LYS A 4 -6.21 -13.84 -3.16
CA LYS A 4 -5.94 -13.00 -4.33
C LYS A 4 -6.13 -11.56 -3.94
N LEU A 5 -5.11 -10.74 -4.17
CA LEU A 5 -5.19 -9.30 -4.01
C LEU A 5 -5.30 -8.66 -5.40
N GLU A 6 -6.30 -7.80 -5.58
CA GLU A 6 -6.48 -7.00 -6.79
C GLU A 6 -6.27 -5.53 -6.46
N LYS A 7 -5.27 -4.93 -7.08
CA LYS A 7 -4.92 -3.52 -6.90
C LYS A 7 -5.37 -2.71 -8.09
N LEU A 8 -6.00 -1.59 -7.81
CA LEU A 8 -6.42 -0.60 -8.80
C LEU A 8 -5.66 0.71 -8.58
N VAL A 9 -5.58 1.50 -9.62
CA VAL A 9 -5.10 2.88 -9.59
C VAL A 9 -6.10 3.80 -10.30
N THR A 10 -6.08 5.07 -10.01
CA THR A 10 -6.92 6.05 -10.69
C THR A 10 -6.08 7.23 -11.15
N GLY A 11 -6.45 7.80 -12.29
CA GLY A 11 -5.90 9.02 -12.84
C GLY A 11 -4.76 8.86 -13.84
N LEU A 12 -4.08 7.70 -13.90
CA LEU A 12 -3.06 7.40 -14.92
C LEU A 12 -3.25 5.97 -15.45
N ASP A 13 -2.89 5.77 -16.72
CA ASP A 13 -2.75 4.45 -17.32
C ASP A 13 -1.34 3.85 -17.10
N SER A 14 -1.07 2.69 -17.71
CA SER A 14 0.22 2.01 -17.62
C SER A 14 1.40 2.80 -18.17
N ASP A 15 1.14 3.74 -19.08
CA ASP A 15 2.15 4.60 -19.72
C ASP A 15 2.28 5.96 -19.01
N ASN A 16 1.68 6.11 -17.82
CA ASN A 16 1.62 7.34 -17.03
C ASN A 16 0.89 8.50 -17.72
N LYS A 17 -0.03 8.20 -18.65
CA LYS A 17 -0.87 9.23 -19.27
C LYS A 17 -2.15 9.44 -18.46
N PRO A 18 -2.62 10.69 -18.33
CA PRO A 18 -3.87 10.98 -17.64
C PRO A 18 -5.06 10.26 -18.27
N VAL A 19 -5.82 9.55 -17.44
CA VAL A 19 -7.06 8.85 -17.84
C VAL A 19 -8.16 9.10 -16.83
N ILE A 20 -9.41 8.96 -17.28
CA ILE A 20 -10.58 8.98 -16.42
C ILE A 20 -10.92 7.53 -16.06
N GLY A 21 -11.16 7.28 -14.75
CA GLY A 21 -11.55 5.99 -14.27
C GLY A 21 -10.43 5.19 -13.61
N LYS A 22 -10.71 3.91 -13.37
CA LYS A 22 -9.82 2.98 -12.67
C LYS A 22 -9.09 2.11 -13.66
N GLN A 23 -7.84 1.85 -13.36
CA GLN A 23 -6.96 0.99 -14.15
C GLN A 23 -6.32 -0.07 -13.25
N PRO A 24 -5.87 -1.21 -13.79
CA PRO A 24 -5.08 -2.17 -13.03
C PRO A 24 -3.84 -1.52 -12.42
N GLY A 25 -3.60 -1.73 -11.13
CA GLY A 25 -2.43 -1.22 -10.42
C GLY A 25 -1.22 -2.13 -10.58
N ALA A 26 -0.61 -2.16 -11.76
CA ALA A 26 0.60 -2.93 -12.03
C ALA A 26 1.82 -2.38 -11.29
N ASN A 27 2.80 -3.25 -11.02
CA ASN A 27 4.09 -2.91 -10.40
C ASN A 27 3.99 -2.22 -9.02
N LYS A 28 2.93 -2.55 -8.24
CA LYS A 28 2.80 -2.11 -6.86
C LYS A 28 3.34 -3.20 -5.94
N THR A 29 4.18 -2.84 -4.97
CA THR A 29 4.81 -3.81 -4.08
C THR A 29 4.11 -3.84 -2.72
N PHE A 30 3.84 -5.06 -2.26
CA PHE A 30 3.24 -5.34 -0.95
C PHE A 30 4.16 -6.26 -0.15
N GLY A 31 4.31 -5.97 1.14
CA GLY A 31 4.83 -6.93 2.10
C GLY A 31 3.71 -7.85 2.56
N LEU A 32 4.03 -9.13 2.69
CA LEU A 32 3.20 -10.12 3.38
C LEU A 32 3.75 -10.29 4.80
N TYR A 33 2.89 -10.12 5.79
CA TYR A 33 3.24 -10.21 7.20
C TYR A 33 2.36 -11.23 7.92
N ASN A 34 2.90 -11.88 8.97
CA ASN A 34 2.10 -12.64 9.90
C ASN A 34 1.50 -11.72 10.96
N ASN A 35 0.21 -11.87 11.25
CA ASN A 35 -0.44 -11.17 12.37
C ASN A 35 -0.38 -12.01 13.65
N ASP A 36 -0.53 -13.32 13.52
CA ASP A 36 -0.31 -14.28 14.60
C ASP A 36 1.15 -14.75 14.63
N PRO A 37 1.72 -15.15 15.79
CA PRO A 37 3.05 -15.74 15.83
C PRO A 37 3.09 -17.06 15.06
N ILE A 38 4.17 -17.29 14.30
CA ILE A 38 4.40 -18.58 13.66
C ILE A 38 5.23 -19.44 14.62
N MET A 39 4.69 -20.61 14.93
CA MET A 39 5.24 -21.52 15.93
C MET A 39 5.93 -22.71 15.27
N SER A 40 7.05 -23.17 15.84
CA SER A 40 7.66 -24.45 15.47
C SER A 40 7.04 -25.59 16.28
N TYR A 41 6.88 -26.72 15.62
CA TYR A 41 6.47 -27.97 16.27
C TYR A 41 7.63 -28.94 16.16
N PRO A 42 8.24 -29.38 17.29
CA PRO A 42 9.28 -30.41 17.27
C PRO A 42 8.78 -31.71 16.63
N LYS A 43 9.66 -32.38 15.90
CA LYS A 43 9.36 -33.74 15.44
C LYS A 43 9.01 -34.64 16.62
N GLY A 44 7.92 -35.40 16.51
CA GLY A 44 7.47 -36.31 17.56
C GLY A 44 6.65 -35.67 18.68
N ARG A 45 6.20 -34.44 18.49
CA ARG A 45 5.28 -33.78 19.43
C ARG A 45 4.03 -34.63 19.64
N ASN A 46 3.67 -34.88 20.91
CA ASN A 46 2.38 -35.43 21.24
C ASN A 46 1.30 -34.32 21.14
N PRO A 47 0.33 -34.42 20.20
CA PRO A 47 -0.72 -33.40 20.06
C PRO A 47 -1.66 -33.29 21.28
N LEU A 48 -1.64 -34.30 22.16
CA LEU A 48 -2.44 -34.32 23.38
C LEU A 48 -1.79 -33.55 24.54
N LEU A 49 -0.53 -33.15 24.39
CA LEU A 49 0.17 -32.36 25.41
C LEU A 49 0.32 -30.92 24.94
N PRO A 50 -0.53 -29.98 25.40
CA PRO A 50 -0.43 -28.59 25.03
C PRO A 50 0.91 -28.00 25.49
N ASN A 51 1.47 -27.11 24.71
CA ASN A 51 2.67 -26.31 24.99
C ASN A 51 4.01 -27.08 25.06
N GLN A 52 4.08 -28.31 24.61
CA GLN A 52 5.36 -29.04 24.57
C GLN A 52 6.26 -28.53 23.46
N GLY A 53 7.36 -27.88 23.82
CA GLY A 53 8.44 -27.50 22.91
C GLY A 53 8.05 -26.50 21.82
N LEU A 54 7.03 -25.66 22.07
CA LEU A 54 6.67 -24.59 21.14
C LEU A 54 7.70 -23.46 21.23
N GLY A 55 8.43 -23.27 20.13
CA GLY A 55 9.23 -22.08 19.92
C GLY A 55 8.57 -21.13 18.94
N VAL A 56 8.68 -19.84 19.15
CA VAL A 56 8.28 -18.84 18.18
C VAL A 56 9.34 -18.76 17.09
N ILE A 57 8.97 -19.12 15.84
CA ILE A 57 9.85 -18.97 14.67
C ILE A 57 9.79 -17.53 14.17
N LEU A 58 8.58 -16.96 14.05
CA LEU A 58 8.35 -15.57 13.68
C LEU A 58 7.41 -14.92 14.69
N LYS A 59 7.83 -13.77 15.21
CA LYS A 59 6.98 -12.93 16.04
C LYS A 59 5.87 -12.30 15.20
N PRO A 60 4.74 -11.88 15.80
CA PRO A 60 3.73 -11.11 15.10
C PRO A 60 4.33 -9.90 14.37
N ASN A 61 3.73 -9.53 13.26
CA ASN A 61 4.14 -8.42 12.40
C ASN A 61 5.55 -8.55 11.79
N SER A 62 6.01 -9.78 11.59
CA SER A 62 7.26 -10.04 10.86
C SER A 62 6.99 -10.10 9.36
N LEU A 63 7.84 -9.45 8.58
CA LEU A 63 7.80 -9.54 7.12
C LEU A 63 8.19 -10.96 6.69
N ILE A 64 7.32 -11.61 5.92
CA ILE A 64 7.56 -12.93 5.34
C ILE A 64 8.20 -12.77 3.97
N ARG A 65 7.59 -11.96 3.10
CA ARG A 65 8.05 -11.76 1.72
C ARG A 65 7.41 -10.51 1.10
N HIS A 66 8.07 -9.97 0.09
CA HIS A 66 7.47 -8.98 -0.81
C HIS A 66 6.87 -9.64 -2.05
N TYR A 67 5.75 -9.09 -2.50
CA TYR A 67 5.07 -9.44 -3.75
C TYR A 67 4.81 -8.18 -4.55
N THR A 68 4.94 -8.29 -5.87
CA THR A 68 4.64 -7.18 -6.78
C THR A 68 3.46 -7.56 -7.66
N THR A 69 2.51 -6.64 -7.83
CA THR A 69 1.36 -6.86 -8.70
C THR A 69 1.79 -7.02 -10.15
N ASN A 70 1.15 -7.95 -10.86
CA ASN A 70 1.36 -8.18 -12.28
C ASN A 70 0.69 -7.08 -13.15
N ALA A 71 0.74 -7.22 -14.47
CA ALA A 71 0.14 -6.27 -15.42
C ALA A 71 -1.39 -6.10 -15.23
N ALA A 72 -2.07 -7.10 -14.69
CA ALA A 72 -3.50 -7.04 -14.36
C ALA A 72 -3.77 -6.48 -12.94
N GLY A 73 -2.74 -6.00 -12.24
CA GLY A 73 -2.88 -5.48 -10.87
C GLY A 73 -3.04 -6.57 -9.80
N LEU A 74 -2.66 -7.81 -10.11
CA LEU A 74 -2.95 -8.95 -9.24
C LEU A 74 -1.70 -9.47 -8.51
N ILE A 75 -1.89 -9.85 -7.25
CA ILE A 75 -1.02 -10.75 -6.50
C ILE A 75 -1.82 -12.03 -6.25
N GLU A 76 -1.29 -13.16 -6.70
CA GLU A 76 -1.81 -14.48 -6.40
C GLU A 76 -0.81 -15.19 -5.50
N LEU A 77 -1.23 -15.45 -4.27
CA LEU A 77 -0.38 -16.15 -3.31
C LEU A 77 -0.32 -17.64 -3.70
N ASN A 78 0.87 -18.13 -3.98
CA ASN A 78 1.10 -19.50 -4.46
C ASN A 78 1.96 -20.37 -3.52
N GLN A 79 2.21 -19.89 -2.30
CA GLN A 79 2.98 -20.63 -1.30
C GLN A 79 2.10 -21.08 -0.14
N LYS A 80 2.43 -22.23 0.43
CA LYS A 80 1.78 -22.72 1.65
C LYS A 80 2.20 -21.86 2.84
N LEU A 81 1.24 -21.44 3.63
CA LEU A 81 1.43 -20.73 4.88
C LEU A 81 0.86 -21.57 6.04
N PRO A 82 1.48 -21.56 7.22
CA PRO A 82 0.89 -22.12 8.43
C PRO A 82 -0.49 -21.52 8.72
N ALA A 83 -1.34 -22.27 9.46
CA ALA A 83 -2.60 -21.72 9.93
C ALA A 83 -2.36 -20.48 10.80
N GLY A 84 -3.20 -19.46 10.60
CA GLY A 84 -3.07 -18.19 11.30
C GLY A 84 -3.61 -17.02 10.49
N GLU A 85 -3.52 -15.84 11.05
CA GLU A 85 -3.90 -14.59 10.41
C GLU A 85 -2.67 -13.88 9.84
N TYR A 86 -2.83 -13.36 8.63
CA TYR A 86 -1.80 -12.66 7.87
C TYR A 86 -2.37 -11.36 7.32
N TYR A 87 -1.50 -10.46 6.87
CA TYR A 87 -1.94 -9.29 6.13
C TYR A 87 -0.92 -8.88 5.05
N PHE A 88 -1.47 -8.27 4.01
CA PHE A 88 -0.69 -7.49 3.05
C PHE A 88 -0.70 -6.01 3.44
N GLN A 89 0.43 -5.35 3.24
CA GLN A 89 0.55 -3.90 3.35
C GLN A 89 1.40 -3.39 2.19
N GLU A 90 0.93 -2.34 1.52
CA GLU A 90 1.70 -1.75 0.43
C GLU A 90 2.98 -1.11 0.95
N SER A 91 4.09 -1.40 0.30
CA SER A 91 5.41 -0.85 0.60
C SER A 91 5.94 0.06 -0.51
N ASN A 92 5.37 -0.04 -1.73
CA ASN A 92 5.71 0.83 -2.85
C ASN A 92 4.51 0.98 -3.79
N ALA A 93 3.98 2.19 -3.86
CA ALA A 93 2.87 2.58 -4.73
C ALA A 93 3.33 3.09 -6.10
N GLY A 94 4.65 3.26 -6.30
CA GLY A 94 5.21 3.95 -7.45
C GLY A 94 5.20 5.47 -7.26
N GLU A 95 5.91 6.15 -8.13
CA GLU A 95 6.31 7.55 -7.97
C GLU A 95 5.13 8.54 -7.94
N ASN A 96 4.08 8.25 -8.69
CA ASN A 96 2.96 9.17 -8.89
C ASN A 96 1.78 8.96 -7.94
N PHE A 97 1.83 7.95 -7.09
CA PHE A 97 0.70 7.52 -6.27
C PHE A 97 1.00 7.62 -4.79
N ALA A 98 0.00 8.02 -4.03
CA ALA A 98 0.06 7.99 -2.57
C ALA A 98 0.12 6.55 -2.07
N LEU A 99 1.04 6.28 -1.14
CA LEU A 99 1.19 4.98 -0.51
C LEU A 99 -0.06 4.64 0.32
N ASP A 100 -0.57 3.44 0.13
CA ASP A 100 -1.69 2.91 0.90
C ASP A 100 -1.16 2.09 2.08
N THR A 101 -1.23 2.63 3.28
CA THR A 101 -0.74 1.98 4.50
C THR A 101 -1.75 1.04 5.15
N THR A 102 -2.90 0.81 4.54
CA THR A 102 -3.93 -0.08 5.03
C THR A 102 -3.45 -1.53 5.10
N HIS A 103 -3.83 -2.25 6.14
CA HIS A 103 -3.60 -3.68 6.27
C HIS A 103 -4.78 -4.46 5.67
N TYR A 104 -4.48 -5.38 4.76
CA TYR A 104 -5.43 -6.25 4.09
C TYR A 104 -5.26 -7.66 4.62
N TYR A 105 -6.13 -8.03 5.56
CA TYR A 105 -6.02 -9.28 6.32
C TYR A 105 -6.63 -10.46 5.57
N PHE A 106 -6.10 -11.64 5.85
CA PHE A 106 -6.71 -12.92 5.52
C PHE A 106 -6.33 -13.97 6.57
N ARG A 107 -7.09 -15.03 6.66
CA ARG A 107 -6.83 -16.12 7.60
C ARG A 107 -6.65 -17.43 6.86
N VAL A 108 -5.56 -18.12 7.15
CA VAL A 108 -5.31 -19.50 6.75
C VAL A 108 -5.86 -20.39 7.85
N ALA A 109 -6.90 -21.18 7.54
CA ALA A 109 -7.46 -22.15 8.47
C ALA A 109 -6.70 -23.49 8.39
N ASP A 110 -6.53 -24.14 9.53
CA ASP A 110 -6.10 -25.53 9.59
C ASP A 110 -7.35 -26.40 9.36
N THR A 111 -7.57 -26.80 8.12
CA THR A 111 -8.58 -27.80 7.78
C THR A 111 -7.85 -29.13 7.61
N ASN A 112 -8.01 -30.02 8.56
CA ASN A 112 -7.46 -31.39 8.57
C ASN A 112 -7.16 -31.93 7.16
N ASN A 113 -5.89 -31.94 6.77
CA ASN A 113 -5.36 -32.43 5.52
C ASN A 113 -5.78 -31.67 4.26
N ASP A 114 -4.87 -30.89 3.71
CA ASP A 114 -4.68 -30.60 2.29
C ASP A 114 -5.35 -29.39 1.64
N SER A 115 -6.04 -28.51 2.29
CA SER A 115 -6.62 -27.47 1.47
C SER A 115 -6.56 -26.09 2.13
N VAL A 116 -5.70 -25.28 1.60
CA VAL A 116 -5.82 -23.84 1.76
C VAL A 116 -7.17 -23.41 1.22
N VAL A 117 -8.08 -23.09 2.11
CA VAL A 117 -9.35 -22.47 1.74
C VAL A 117 -9.04 -21.03 1.38
N ALA A 118 -9.46 -20.61 0.21
CA ALA A 118 -9.43 -19.20 -0.17
C ALA A 118 -10.16 -18.43 0.86
N VAL A 119 -9.53 -17.39 1.24
CA VAL A 119 -10.08 -16.49 2.22
C VAL A 119 -10.12 -15.13 1.58
N ASP A 120 -11.29 -14.55 1.53
CA ASP A 120 -11.44 -13.18 1.11
C ASP A 120 -10.59 -12.27 1.99
N LEU A 121 -9.96 -11.29 1.38
CA LEU A 121 -9.28 -10.25 2.11
C LEU A 121 -10.31 -9.42 2.87
N TYR A 122 -9.92 -8.91 4.03
CA TYR A 122 -10.74 -8.03 4.84
C TYR A 122 -9.91 -6.95 5.53
N GLN A 123 -10.56 -5.90 5.97
CA GLN A 123 -9.99 -4.88 6.83
C GLN A 123 -10.45 -5.09 8.27
N LYS A 124 -9.84 -4.36 9.20
CA LYS A 124 -10.30 -4.28 10.59
C LYS A 124 -10.64 -2.84 10.94
N ASP A 125 -11.72 -2.66 11.70
CA ASP A 125 -12.05 -1.37 12.28
C ASP A 125 -11.14 -1.04 13.49
N ALA A 126 -11.34 0.12 14.10
CA ALA A 126 -10.56 0.56 15.25
C ALA A 126 -10.71 -0.37 16.49
N ASN A 127 -11.76 -1.17 16.54
CA ASN A 127 -12.00 -2.15 17.59
C ASN A 127 -11.46 -3.55 17.26
N GLY A 128 -10.83 -3.70 16.07
CA GLY A 128 -10.31 -4.98 15.59
C GLY A 128 -11.34 -5.90 14.95
N ASN A 129 -12.57 -5.45 14.73
CA ASN A 129 -13.61 -6.25 14.10
C ASN A 129 -13.39 -6.31 12.59
N LYS A 130 -13.73 -7.46 12.03
CA LYS A 130 -13.66 -7.68 10.58
C LYS A 130 -14.65 -6.80 9.83
N VAL A 131 -14.16 -6.07 8.83
CA VAL A 131 -14.95 -5.20 7.96
C VAL A 131 -14.81 -5.70 6.52
N VAL A 132 -15.91 -5.63 5.76
CA VAL A 132 -15.90 -6.01 4.34
C VAL A 132 -14.91 -5.13 3.59
N LEU A 133 -14.05 -5.77 2.79
CA LEU A 133 -13.09 -5.09 1.96
C LEU A 133 -13.81 -4.36 0.82
N GLY A 134 -13.49 -3.08 0.65
CA GLY A 134 -13.77 -2.35 -0.57
C GLY A 134 -12.67 -2.58 -1.62
N GLU A 135 -12.58 -1.67 -2.56
CA GLU A 135 -11.51 -1.71 -3.56
C GLU A 135 -10.17 -1.30 -2.94
N ILE A 136 -9.10 -2.00 -3.33
CA ILE A 136 -7.73 -1.62 -2.98
C ILE A 136 -7.24 -0.66 -4.06
N LEU A 137 -7.23 0.64 -3.75
CA LEU A 137 -7.06 1.70 -4.72
C LEU A 137 -5.95 2.67 -4.31
N ASN A 138 -4.95 2.89 -5.19
CA ASN A 138 -4.08 4.06 -5.07
C ASN A 138 -4.68 5.26 -5.81
N ARG A 139 -4.55 6.41 -5.18
CA ARG A 139 -4.86 7.71 -5.76
C ARG A 139 -3.55 8.41 -6.11
N LEU A 140 -3.61 9.29 -7.11
CA LEU A 140 -2.49 10.17 -7.42
C LEU A 140 -2.07 10.98 -6.19
N ASN A 141 -0.79 11.26 -6.08
CA ASN A 141 -0.32 12.29 -5.17
C ASN A 141 -1.05 13.61 -5.46
N PRO A 142 -1.50 14.34 -4.44
CA PRO A 142 -2.20 15.59 -4.66
C PRO A 142 -1.29 16.61 -5.35
N PRO A 143 -1.80 17.35 -6.32
CA PRO A 143 -1.04 18.43 -6.93
C PRO A 143 -0.76 19.52 -5.90
N LYS A 144 0.40 20.13 -5.99
CA LYS A 144 0.78 21.28 -5.18
C LYS A 144 1.26 22.38 -6.08
N ILE A 145 0.90 23.61 -5.75
CA ILE A 145 1.40 24.81 -6.37
C ILE A 145 1.63 25.85 -5.28
N GLY A 146 2.72 26.57 -5.38
CA GLY A 146 3.05 27.66 -4.50
C GLY A 146 3.73 28.77 -5.27
N THR A 147 3.47 30.02 -4.91
CA THR A 147 4.13 31.17 -5.47
C THR A 147 4.89 31.93 -4.39
N THR A 148 6.01 32.51 -4.77
CA THR A 148 6.79 33.38 -3.91
C THR A 148 7.20 34.61 -4.71
N ALA A 149 6.62 35.76 -4.35
CA ALA A 149 6.95 37.03 -4.94
C ALA A 149 8.02 37.73 -4.06
N THR A 150 9.04 38.24 -4.71
CA THR A 150 10.13 39.00 -4.07
C THR A 150 10.45 40.25 -4.88
N ASP A 151 11.05 41.24 -4.22
CA ASP A 151 11.64 42.37 -4.92
C ASP A 151 12.78 41.85 -5.81
N ALA A 152 12.79 42.24 -7.08
CA ALA A 152 13.81 41.82 -8.03
C ALA A 152 15.18 42.48 -7.77
N GLU A 153 15.22 43.57 -6.99
CA GLU A 153 16.42 44.29 -6.70
C GLU A 153 17.26 43.67 -5.59
N ASP A 154 16.63 43.28 -4.50
CA ASP A 154 17.33 42.73 -3.31
C ASP A 154 16.86 41.32 -2.88
N GLY A 155 15.78 40.84 -3.46
CA GLY A 155 15.26 39.50 -3.22
C GLY A 155 14.44 39.34 -1.95
N ASP A 156 14.16 40.43 -1.23
CA ASP A 156 13.34 40.38 -0.04
C ASP A 156 11.81 40.40 -0.39
N LYS A 157 10.96 40.42 0.62
CA LYS A 157 9.48 40.43 0.46
C LYS A 157 8.89 41.84 0.70
N GLN A 158 9.72 42.86 0.79
CA GLN A 158 9.33 44.24 0.99
C GLN A 158 9.62 45.02 -0.28
N LEU A 159 8.63 45.62 -0.85
CA LEU A 159 8.79 46.49 -2.01
C LEU A 159 9.13 47.91 -1.57
N SER A 160 10.08 48.52 -2.26
CA SER A 160 10.40 49.95 -2.04
C SER A 160 9.21 50.83 -2.43
N LEU A 161 9.07 51.98 -1.79
CA LEU A 161 8.02 52.97 -2.11
C LEU A 161 8.38 53.81 -3.36
N GLU A 162 8.89 53.13 -4.37
CA GLU A 162 9.23 53.77 -5.64
C GLU A 162 8.07 53.75 -6.61
N LYS A 163 8.14 54.59 -7.65
CA LYS A 163 7.08 54.75 -8.63
C LYS A 163 6.93 53.50 -9.53
N GLU A 164 8.03 52.78 -9.75
CA GLU A 164 8.04 51.55 -10.50
C GLU A 164 8.93 50.52 -9.72
N VAL A 165 8.36 49.35 -9.48
CA VAL A 165 9.07 48.25 -8.82
C VAL A 165 8.96 47.00 -9.73
N THR A 166 10.01 46.22 -9.74
CA THR A 166 10.04 44.93 -10.45
C THR A 166 9.89 43.81 -9.43
N VAL A 167 8.90 42.96 -9.66
CA VAL A 167 8.64 41.79 -8.81
C VAL A 167 9.09 40.54 -9.52
N HIS A 168 9.87 39.72 -8.84
CA HIS A 168 10.21 38.36 -9.26
C HIS A 168 9.22 37.41 -8.60
N ASP A 169 8.41 36.72 -9.38
CA ASP A 169 7.46 35.70 -8.89
C ASP A 169 7.94 34.31 -9.30
N GLU A 170 8.32 33.51 -8.31
CA GLU A 170 8.71 32.12 -8.49
C GLU A 170 7.52 31.21 -8.24
N VAL A 171 7.18 30.36 -9.21
CA VAL A 171 6.10 29.38 -9.12
C VAL A 171 6.72 28.00 -8.95
N ALA A 172 6.58 27.45 -7.75
CA ALA A 172 6.93 26.05 -7.49
C ALA A 172 5.71 25.15 -7.64
N TYR A 173 5.89 23.98 -8.23
CA TYR A 173 4.81 23.01 -8.37
C TYR A 173 5.32 21.57 -8.21
N GLU A 174 4.44 20.70 -7.70
CA GLU A 174 4.70 19.28 -7.56
C GLU A 174 3.47 18.48 -8.04
N ASN A 175 3.70 17.28 -8.57
CA ASN A 175 2.67 16.33 -8.97
C ASN A 175 1.69 16.88 -10.05
N LEU A 176 2.16 17.76 -10.91
CA LEU A 176 1.41 18.20 -12.09
C LEU A 176 1.77 17.32 -13.28
N PHE A 177 0.76 16.91 -14.03
CA PHE A 177 0.92 16.15 -15.26
C PHE A 177 0.57 17.02 -16.46
N THR A 178 1.33 16.87 -17.55
CA THR A 178 1.00 17.50 -18.83
C THR A 178 -0.37 17.03 -19.31
N ASP A 179 -1.08 17.87 -20.04
CA ASP A 179 -2.40 17.58 -20.62
C ASP A 179 -3.51 17.32 -19.59
N ARG A 180 -3.31 17.70 -18.33
CA ARG A 180 -4.33 17.68 -17.30
C ARG A 180 -4.72 19.08 -16.85
N GLN A 181 -6.01 19.32 -16.76
CA GLN A 181 -6.55 20.57 -16.24
C GLN A 181 -6.68 20.49 -14.71
N TYR A 182 -6.21 21.51 -14.00
CA TYR A 182 -6.30 21.65 -12.54
C TYR A 182 -7.16 22.88 -12.23
N THR A 183 -8.12 22.74 -11.32
CA THR A 183 -9.02 23.80 -10.86
C THR A 183 -8.93 23.96 -9.35
#